data_d21b7bdf15b141d8ebee2b6be1b1a780
#
_entry.id   d21b7bdf15b141d8ebee2b6be1b1a780
#
_cell.length_a   1.000
_cell.length_b   1.000
_cell.length_c   1.000
_cell.angle_alpha   90.00
_cell.angle_beta   90.00
_cell.angle_gamma   90.00
#
_symmetry.space_group_name_H-M   'P 1'
#
loop_
_entity.id
_entity.type
_entity.pdbx_description
1 polymer ?
#
loop_
_entity_poly.entity_id
_entity_poly.type
_entity_poly.pdbx_seq_one_letter_code
_entity_poly.pdbx_strand_id
1 'polypeptide(L)'
;MLTTSISFKNFKIRSNKSIVKKKIISLIKNKNHVISSLSKNYKNSFDKKKLKKYKKDLNYRVIGMGGSTLGTQAIYDFLNDKIKKKFSFIDNLQVSQKKNKKNFFTNLIVSKSGNTIETIINSNILIKKKIKIFLLLKIRKVTCFF
;
A
#
# COMPACT_ATOMS: atom_id res chain seq x y z
N MET A 1 -13.72 21.97 3.23
CA MET A 1 -12.51 22.80 3.00
C MET A 1 -11.34 21.85 2.96
N LEU A 2 -10.65 21.81 1.83
CA LEU A 2 -9.64 20.77 1.60
C LEU A 2 -8.25 21.14 2.12
N THR A 3 -7.94 22.41 2.36
CA THR A 3 -6.62 22.80 2.85
C THR A 3 -6.66 24.24 3.35
N THR A 4 -6.58 24.46 4.63
CA THR A 4 -6.48 25.81 5.22
C THR A 4 -5.06 26.40 5.14
N SER A 5 -4.05 25.57 4.80
CA SER A 5 -2.63 25.96 4.80
C SER A 5 -1.97 25.97 3.42
N ILE A 6 -2.68 25.60 2.34
CA ILE A 6 -2.14 25.64 0.98
C ILE A 6 -2.70 26.81 0.22
N SER A 7 -1.84 27.80 -0.13
CA SER A 7 -2.20 28.91 -1.00
C SER A 7 -1.71 28.63 -2.42
N PHE A 8 -2.62 28.77 -3.39
CA PHE A 8 -2.28 28.64 -4.82
C PHE A 8 -1.94 30.03 -5.37
N LYS A 9 -0.67 30.35 -5.51
CA LYS A 9 -0.21 31.58 -6.19
C LYS A 9 -0.07 31.28 -7.68
N ASN A 10 -0.48 32.24 -8.52
CA ASN A 10 -0.38 32.16 -10.00
C ASN A 10 -1.26 31.11 -10.69
N PHE A 11 -2.25 30.55 -10.01
CA PHE A 11 -3.19 29.63 -10.61
C PHE A 11 -4.37 30.40 -11.24
N LYS A 12 -4.19 30.89 -12.46
CA LYS A 12 -5.28 31.52 -13.21
C LYS A 12 -6.12 30.47 -13.90
N ILE A 13 -7.19 30.00 -13.24
CA ILE A 13 -8.14 29.08 -13.86
C ILE A 13 -9.03 29.88 -14.80
N ARG A 14 -8.72 29.87 -16.11
CA ARG A 14 -9.58 30.40 -17.18
C ARG A 14 -10.67 29.43 -17.61
N SER A 15 -11.04 28.45 -16.78
CA SER A 15 -11.98 27.40 -17.16
C SER A 15 -13.42 27.86 -16.93
N ASN A 16 -14.30 27.45 -17.84
CA ASN A 16 -15.73 27.59 -17.68
C ASN A 16 -16.20 26.75 -16.50
N LYS A 17 -16.34 27.37 -15.32
CA LYS A 17 -16.67 26.71 -14.04
C LYS A 17 -17.90 25.82 -14.14
N SER A 18 -18.86 26.15 -15.00
CA SER A 18 -20.09 25.35 -15.19
C SER A 18 -19.81 24.02 -15.87
N ILE A 19 -18.95 23.96 -16.87
CA ILE A 19 -18.55 22.73 -17.58
C ILE A 19 -17.77 21.81 -16.65
N VAL A 20 -16.82 22.34 -15.90
CA VAL A 20 -16.03 21.56 -14.93
C VAL A 20 -16.95 20.99 -13.86
N LYS A 21 -17.87 21.79 -13.30
CA LYS A 21 -18.84 21.35 -12.32
C LYS A 21 -19.72 20.21 -12.84
N LYS A 22 -20.24 20.33 -14.08
CA LYS A 22 -21.03 19.27 -14.73
C LYS A 22 -20.25 17.97 -14.87
N LYS A 23 -18.98 18.04 -15.32
CA LYS A 23 -18.10 16.86 -15.45
C LYS A 23 -17.80 16.21 -14.10
N ILE A 24 -17.53 16.99 -13.05
CA ILE A 24 -17.31 16.45 -11.69
C ILE A 24 -18.57 15.75 -11.17
N ILE A 25 -19.74 16.37 -11.33
CA ILE A 25 -21.02 15.74 -10.92
C ILE A 25 -21.26 14.45 -11.67
N SER A 26 -20.98 14.41 -12.97
CA SER A 26 -21.08 13.20 -13.80
C SER A 26 -20.13 12.11 -13.30
N LEU A 27 -18.87 12.45 -12.98
CA LEU A 27 -17.90 11.52 -12.39
C LEU A 27 -18.38 10.96 -11.04
N ILE A 28 -18.88 11.81 -10.17
CA ILE A 28 -19.36 11.39 -8.83
C ILE A 28 -20.59 10.46 -8.96
N LYS A 29 -21.47 10.70 -9.94
CA LYS A 29 -22.62 9.83 -10.23
C LYS A 29 -22.22 8.50 -10.84
N ASN A 30 -21.04 8.41 -11.42
CA ASN A 30 -20.55 7.18 -12.02
C ASN A 30 -20.18 6.17 -10.90
N LYS A 31 -20.82 4.99 -10.92
CA LYS A 31 -20.59 3.91 -9.92
C LYS A 31 -19.23 3.21 -10.13
N ASN A 32 -18.18 3.95 -10.36
CA ASN A 32 -16.82 3.41 -10.47
C ASN A 32 -16.31 3.05 -9.07
N HIS A 33 -15.65 1.89 -8.92
CA HIS A 33 -15.07 1.43 -7.67
C HIS A 33 -14.08 2.43 -7.06
N VAL A 34 -13.33 3.16 -7.88
CA VAL A 34 -12.37 4.18 -7.43
C VAL A 34 -13.12 5.33 -6.77
N ILE A 35 -14.16 5.85 -7.43
CA ILE A 35 -14.98 6.95 -6.89
C ILE A 35 -15.74 6.50 -5.64
N SER A 36 -16.30 5.30 -5.65
CA SER A 36 -17.02 4.74 -4.48
C SER A 36 -16.11 4.57 -3.26
N SER A 37 -14.81 4.32 -3.48
CA SER A 37 -13.84 4.21 -2.37
C SER A 37 -13.57 5.54 -1.65
N LEU A 38 -13.90 6.67 -2.27
CA LEU A 38 -13.80 8.01 -1.67
C LEU A 38 -15.05 8.40 -0.87
N SER A 39 -16.09 7.59 -0.90
CA SER A 39 -17.32 7.90 -0.18
C SER A 39 -17.18 7.70 1.33
N LYS A 40 -17.91 8.48 2.13
CA LYS A 40 -17.96 8.32 3.59
C LYS A 40 -18.46 6.94 4.04
N ASN A 41 -19.24 6.28 3.20
CA ASN A 41 -19.84 4.97 3.47
C ASN A 41 -18.96 3.80 3.01
N TYR A 42 -17.77 4.07 2.48
CA TYR A 42 -16.85 3.03 2.04
C TYR A 42 -16.41 2.15 3.21
N LYS A 43 -16.63 0.86 3.08
CA LYS A 43 -16.18 -0.14 4.06
C LYS A 43 -14.91 -0.82 3.53
N ASN A 44 -13.85 -0.74 4.32
CA ASN A 44 -12.63 -1.48 4.00
C ASN A 44 -12.89 -2.98 4.02
N SER A 45 -12.30 -3.69 3.07
CA SER A 45 -12.42 -5.15 2.96
C SER A 45 -11.59 -5.92 4.01
N PHE A 46 -10.73 -5.24 4.77
CA PHE A 46 -9.91 -5.88 5.77
C PHE A 46 -10.59 -5.93 7.16
N ASP A 47 -10.33 -7.02 7.88
CA ASP A 47 -10.81 -7.19 9.24
C ASP A 47 -9.78 -6.65 10.26
N LYS A 48 -10.17 -5.60 10.99
CA LYS A 48 -9.34 -5.00 12.04
C LYS A 48 -8.96 -5.99 13.15
N LYS A 49 -9.81 -7.00 13.44
CA LYS A 49 -9.51 -8.03 14.44
C LYS A 49 -8.32 -8.88 14.00
N LYS A 50 -8.25 -9.24 12.71
CA LYS A 50 -7.13 -10.00 12.13
C LYS A 50 -5.81 -9.25 12.20
N LEU A 51 -5.84 -7.91 12.18
CA LEU A 51 -4.62 -7.09 12.29
C LEU A 51 -4.06 -7.04 13.72
N LYS A 52 -4.90 -7.28 14.76
CA LYS A 52 -4.45 -7.19 16.15
C LYS A 52 -3.28 -8.13 16.47
N LYS A 53 -3.23 -9.32 15.86
CA LYS A 53 -2.16 -10.30 16.06
C LYS A 53 -0.77 -9.80 15.64
N TYR A 54 -0.71 -8.84 14.70
CA TYR A 54 0.54 -8.28 14.21
C TYR A 54 1.00 -7.02 14.98
N LYS A 55 0.17 -6.47 15.88
CA LYS A 55 0.50 -5.24 16.63
C LYS A 55 1.74 -5.38 17.51
N LYS A 56 2.03 -6.59 17.97
CA LYS A 56 3.17 -6.87 18.86
C LYS A 56 4.51 -6.93 18.12
N ASP A 57 4.49 -7.12 16.82
CA ASP A 57 5.70 -7.26 16.02
C ASP A 57 6.38 -5.88 15.88
N LEU A 58 7.71 -5.84 15.96
CA LEU A 58 8.49 -4.61 15.91
C LEU A 58 9.13 -4.38 14.53
N ASN A 59 9.49 -5.47 13.84
CA ASN A 59 10.17 -5.41 12.57
C ASN A 59 9.27 -5.92 11.45
N TYR A 60 9.11 -5.11 10.43
CA TYR A 60 8.31 -5.43 9.25
C TYR A 60 9.17 -5.37 8.00
N ARG A 61 8.86 -6.21 7.05
CA ARG A 61 9.45 -6.19 5.72
C ARG A 61 8.33 -6.10 4.70
N VAL A 62 8.35 -5.05 3.89
CA VAL A 62 7.40 -4.85 2.80
C VAL A 62 8.05 -5.35 1.52
N ILE A 63 7.43 -6.32 0.88
CA ILE A 63 7.88 -6.91 -0.38
C ILE A 63 6.86 -6.56 -1.45
N GLY A 64 7.31 -5.88 -2.49
CA GLY A 64 6.45 -5.45 -3.59
C GLY A 64 7.27 -4.76 -4.66
N MET A 65 6.61 -4.18 -5.66
CA MET A 65 7.27 -3.50 -6.76
C MET A 65 6.58 -2.16 -7.07
N GLY A 66 7.37 -1.14 -7.36
CA GLY A 66 6.90 0.18 -7.78
C GLY A 66 5.85 0.77 -6.83
N GLY A 67 4.70 1.17 -7.33
CA GLY A 67 3.64 1.80 -6.53
C GLY A 67 3.12 0.97 -5.35
N SER A 68 3.37 -0.35 -5.33
CA SER A 68 3.01 -1.21 -4.20
C SER A 68 3.86 -0.97 -2.96
N THR A 69 5.12 -0.56 -3.13
CA THR A 69 6.04 -0.25 -2.04
C THR A 69 6.15 1.24 -1.78
N LEU A 70 6.25 2.05 -2.84
CA LEU A 70 6.47 3.50 -2.74
C LEU A 70 5.39 4.20 -1.92
N GLY A 71 4.12 3.85 -2.10
CA GLY A 71 3.03 4.43 -1.30
C GLY A 71 3.15 4.10 0.18
N THR A 72 3.50 2.87 0.52
CA THR A 72 3.71 2.43 1.91
C THR A 72 4.95 3.10 2.50
N GLN A 73 6.01 3.24 1.72
CA GLN A 73 7.23 3.91 2.14
C GLN A 73 6.98 5.40 2.42
N ALA A 74 6.29 6.09 1.52
CA ALA A 74 5.95 7.50 1.70
C ALA A 74 5.13 7.73 3.00
N ILE A 75 4.17 6.85 3.30
CA ILE A 75 3.41 6.92 4.55
C ILE A 75 4.33 6.66 5.76
N TYR A 76 5.23 5.69 5.67
CA TYR A 76 6.17 5.38 6.73
C TYR A 76 7.11 6.56 7.00
N ASP A 77 7.71 7.14 5.96
CA ASP A 77 8.62 8.27 6.06
C ASP A 77 7.92 9.50 6.66
N PHE A 78 6.67 9.77 6.22
CA PHE A 78 5.87 10.86 6.77
C PHE A 78 5.52 10.67 8.25
N LEU A 79 5.34 9.44 8.70
CA LEU A 79 4.94 9.11 10.08
C LEU A 79 6.11 8.60 10.93
N ASN A 80 7.33 8.65 10.45
CA ASN A 80 8.49 8.02 11.06
C ASN A 80 8.67 8.43 12.53
N ASP A 81 8.49 9.70 12.86
CA ASP A 81 8.60 10.22 14.22
C ASP A 81 7.55 9.65 15.20
N LYS A 82 6.43 9.17 14.66
CA LYS A 82 5.31 8.62 15.44
C LYS A 82 5.30 7.09 15.48
N ILE A 83 6.03 6.44 14.58
CA ILE A 83 6.03 4.98 14.44
C ILE A 83 7.25 4.38 15.13
N LYS A 84 7.04 3.65 16.22
CA LYS A 84 8.12 2.91 16.94
C LYS A 84 8.53 1.61 16.25
N LYS A 85 7.93 1.26 15.12
CA LYS A 85 8.16 0.02 14.38
C LYS A 85 9.12 0.26 13.23
N LYS A 86 9.98 -0.71 12.96
CA LYS A 86 10.97 -0.63 11.87
C LYS A 86 10.42 -1.31 10.63
N PHE A 87 10.45 -0.61 9.51
CA PHE A 87 10.08 -1.13 8.20
C PHE A 87 11.30 -1.20 7.28
N SER A 88 11.39 -2.30 6.56
CA SER A 88 12.37 -2.51 5.49
C SER A 88 11.59 -2.73 4.20
N PHE A 89 11.95 -2.04 3.13
CA PHE A 89 11.27 -2.12 1.84
C PHE A 89 12.14 -2.87 0.84
N ILE A 90 11.52 -3.81 0.14
CA ILE A 90 12.15 -4.64 -0.90
C ILE A 90 11.35 -4.42 -2.18
N ASP A 91 11.91 -3.64 -3.08
CA ASP A 91 11.31 -3.23 -4.35
C ASP A 91 12.11 -3.68 -5.58
N ASN A 92 13.35 -4.12 -5.39
CA ASN A 92 14.22 -4.62 -6.43
C ASN A 92 14.60 -6.09 -6.19
N LEU A 93 15.02 -6.79 -7.24
CA LEU A 93 15.53 -8.14 -7.11
C LEU A 93 16.77 -8.17 -6.20
N GLN A 94 16.66 -8.93 -5.13
CA GLN A 94 17.74 -9.14 -4.18
C GLN A 94 18.53 -10.39 -4.59
N VAL A 95 19.67 -10.20 -5.22
CA VAL A 95 20.53 -11.30 -5.71
C VAL A 95 21.19 -12.07 -4.57
N SER A 96 21.48 -11.41 -3.47
CA SER A 96 21.95 -12.06 -2.23
C SER A 96 21.67 -11.19 -1.02
N GLN A 97 21.04 -11.75 -0.01
CA GLN A 97 21.08 -11.12 1.30
C GLN A 97 22.31 -11.66 2.04
N LYS A 98 23.24 -10.79 2.41
CA LYS A 98 24.20 -11.07 3.49
C LYS A 98 23.35 -11.60 4.65
N LYS A 99 23.64 -12.80 5.15
CA LYS A 99 22.97 -13.43 6.29
C LYS A 99 23.14 -12.53 7.53
N ASN A 100 22.42 -11.43 7.57
CA ASN A 100 22.37 -10.60 8.76
C ASN A 100 21.53 -11.32 9.81
N LYS A 101 22.09 -11.34 11.02
CA LYS A 101 21.60 -11.91 12.28
C LYS A 101 20.08 -12.09 12.34
N LYS A 102 19.64 -13.14 13.01
CA LYS A 102 18.27 -13.62 13.32
C LYS A 102 17.23 -12.55 13.69
N ASN A 103 17.00 -11.55 12.84
CA ASN A 103 15.90 -10.63 13.03
C ASN A 103 14.64 -11.27 12.46
N PHE A 104 13.69 -11.56 13.33
CA PHE A 104 12.36 -12.01 12.91
C PHE A 104 11.60 -10.83 12.29
N PHE A 105 11.21 -10.97 11.04
CA PHE A 105 10.39 -9.98 10.34
C PHE A 105 8.98 -10.53 10.13
N THR A 106 7.99 -9.66 10.29
CA THR A 106 6.66 -9.90 9.73
C THR A 106 6.66 -9.39 8.29
N ASN A 107 6.48 -10.30 7.33
CA ASN A 107 6.52 -9.95 5.92
C ASN A 107 5.15 -9.49 5.43
N LEU A 108 5.11 -8.31 4.82
CA LEU A 108 3.95 -7.74 4.15
C LEU A 108 4.19 -7.84 2.65
N ILE A 109 3.48 -8.75 1.98
CA ILE A 109 3.57 -8.88 0.53
C ILE A 109 2.47 -8.01 -0.08
N VAL A 110 2.85 -7.06 -0.92
CA VAL A 110 1.93 -6.11 -1.56
C VAL A 110 2.03 -6.26 -3.06
N SER A 111 0.99 -6.80 -3.69
CA SER A 111 0.92 -6.92 -5.14
C SER A 111 -0.51 -6.72 -5.63
N LYS A 112 -0.70 -5.90 -6.68
CA LYS A 112 -2.00 -5.69 -7.30
C LYS A 112 -2.44 -6.89 -8.13
N SER A 113 -1.53 -7.45 -8.93
CA SER A 113 -1.81 -8.56 -9.85
C SER A 113 -1.58 -9.93 -9.21
N GLY A 114 -0.70 -10.02 -8.21
CA GLY A 114 -0.20 -11.27 -7.67
C GLY A 114 0.87 -11.95 -8.55
N ASN A 115 1.10 -11.45 -9.77
CA ASN A 115 1.96 -12.09 -10.79
C ASN A 115 3.26 -11.31 -11.07
N THR A 116 3.61 -10.31 -10.24
CA THR A 116 4.85 -9.56 -10.41
C THR A 116 6.02 -10.47 -10.07
N ILE A 117 6.84 -10.80 -11.07
CA ILE A 117 7.94 -11.78 -10.97
C ILE A 117 8.89 -11.43 -9.82
N GLU A 118 9.31 -10.18 -9.73
CA GLU A 118 10.22 -9.69 -8.68
C GLU A 118 9.62 -9.89 -7.29
N THR A 119 8.32 -9.64 -7.13
CA THR A 119 7.62 -9.87 -5.86
C THR A 119 7.59 -11.36 -5.49
N ILE A 120 7.35 -12.23 -6.47
CA ILE A 120 7.33 -13.68 -6.29
C ILE A 120 8.72 -14.19 -5.91
N ILE A 121 9.75 -13.81 -6.68
CA ILE A 121 11.14 -14.23 -6.44
C ILE A 121 11.61 -13.76 -5.06
N ASN A 122 11.42 -12.46 -4.74
CA ASN A 122 11.83 -11.92 -3.45
C ASN A 122 11.08 -12.59 -2.29
N SER A 123 9.81 -12.90 -2.47
CA SER A 123 9.03 -13.64 -1.46
C SER A 123 9.61 -15.03 -1.23
N ASN A 124 9.93 -15.76 -2.29
CA ASN A 124 10.50 -17.11 -2.19
C ASN A 124 11.90 -17.12 -1.55
N ILE A 125 12.74 -16.12 -1.87
CA ILE A 125 14.08 -16.02 -1.29
C ILE A 125 14.04 -15.65 0.18
N LEU A 126 13.14 -14.73 0.56
CA LEU A 126 13.14 -14.10 1.88
C LEU A 126 12.26 -14.81 2.90
N ILE A 127 11.27 -15.57 2.46
CA ILE A 127 10.30 -16.22 3.32
C ILE A 127 10.63 -17.71 3.46
N LYS A 128 11.10 -18.10 4.62
CA LYS A 128 11.30 -19.51 4.99
C LYS A 128 10.07 -20.03 5.74
N LYS A 129 9.79 -21.34 5.69
CA LYS A 129 8.58 -22.07 6.18
C LYS A 129 8.04 -21.74 7.59
N LYS A 130 8.68 -20.89 8.40
CA LYS A 130 8.23 -20.57 9.78
C LYS A 130 8.01 -19.06 10.02
N ILE A 131 7.84 -18.26 8.97
CA ILE A 131 7.81 -16.81 9.09
C ILE A 131 6.37 -16.28 8.94
N LYS A 132 5.99 -15.32 9.77
CA LYS A 132 4.68 -14.67 9.69
C LYS A 132 4.54 -13.92 8.36
N ILE A 133 3.48 -14.20 7.63
CA ILE A 133 3.16 -13.59 6.34
C ILE A 133 1.83 -12.86 6.48
N PHE A 134 1.78 -11.63 6.02
CA PHE A 134 0.55 -10.89 5.77
C PHE A 134 0.47 -10.56 4.29
N LEU A 135 -0.53 -11.10 3.61
CA LEU A 135 -0.71 -10.92 2.18
C LEU A 135 -1.74 -9.81 1.92
N LEU A 136 -1.30 -8.71 1.34
CA LEU A 136 -2.17 -7.65 0.83
C LEU A 136 -2.32 -7.82 -0.68
N LEU A 137 -3.35 -8.56 -1.07
CA LEU A 137 -3.69 -8.76 -2.46
C LEU A 137 -5.02 -8.06 -2.78
N LYS A 138 -5.05 -7.32 -3.86
CA LYS A 138 -6.32 -6.97 -4.51
C LYS A 138 -6.63 -8.06 -5.52
N ILE A 139 -7.45 -9.01 -5.12
CA ILE A 139 -7.63 -10.30 -5.77
C ILE A 139 -8.60 -10.24 -6.94
N ARG A 140 -8.20 -10.83 -8.05
CA ARG A 140 -8.98 -11.91 -8.68
C ARG A 140 -8.14 -13.17 -8.46
N LYS A 141 -8.72 -14.20 -7.83
CA LYS A 141 -8.16 -15.52 -7.50
C LYS A 141 -6.65 -15.70 -7.70
N VAL A 142 -5.89 -15.76 -6.63
CA VAL A 142 -4.50 -16.23 -6.66
C VAL A 142 -4.50 -17.61 -6.03
N THR A 143 -4.19 -18.59 -6.84
CA THR A 143 -3.75 -19.90 -6.37
C THR A 143 -2.40 -19.72 -5.70
N CYS A 144 -2.34 -19.84 -4.39
CA CYS A 144 -1.07 -19.95 -3.68
C CYS A 144 -0.45 -21.29 -4.03
N PHE A 145 0.65 -21.27 -4.77
CA PHE A 145 1.53 -22.43 -4.86
C PHE A 145 2.47 -22.39 -3.65
N PHE A 146 2.21 -23.24 -2.69
CA PHE A 146 3.12 -23.62 -1.59
C PHE A 146 3.21 -25.14 -1.53
#